data_0ce9ff486c0a44596b3debd973938233
#
_entry.id   0ce9ff486c0a44596b3debd973938233
#
_cell.length_a   1.000
_cell.length_b   1.000
_cell.length_c   1.000
_cell.angle_alpha   90.00
_cell.angle_beta   90.00
_cell.angle_gamma   90.00
#
_symmetry.space_group_name_H-M   'P 1'
#
loop_
_entity.id
_entity.type
_entity.pdbx_description
1 polymer ?
#
loop_
_entity_poly.entity_id
_entity_poly.type
_entity_poly.pdbx_seq_one_letter_code
_entity_poly.pdbx_strand_id
1 'polypeptide(L)'
;MKVLKIFVPIILLALTVYYCSTVPITGRSQLSLVPASEMNTMSFQQYGEFLKQSKLSSNKSDVDMVRRVGGNIQRAVETYFAQNNLSQELQGYAWEFNVVESEEVNAWCMPGGKVVVYTGILPITRDETGLAVVMGHEI
;
A
#
# COMPACT_ATOMS: atom_id res chain seq x y z
N MET A 1 -33.38 -18.65 -28.95
CA MET A 1 -33.45 -17.30 -28.34
C MET A 1 -33.92 -17.27 -26.88
N LYS A 2 -34.88 -18.09 -26.43
CA LYS A 2 -35.36 -18.08 -25.02
C LYS A 2 -34.28 -18.56 -24.02
N VAL A 3 -33.50 -19.58 -24.36
CA VAL A 3 -32.43 -20.16 -23.53
C VAL A 3 -31.33 -19.14 -23.26
N LEU A 4 -30.89 -18.38 -24.27
CA LEU A 4 -29.87 -17.36 -24.13
C LEU A 4 -30.27 -16.24 -23.15
N LYS A 5 -31.57 -15.88 -23.11
CA LYS A 5 -32.11 -14.86 -22.18
C LYS A 5 -32.06 -15.28 -20.72
N ILE A 6 -32.02 -16.60 -20.44
CA ILE A 6 -31.91 -17.12 -19.07
C ILE A 6 -30.45 -17.33 -18.68
N PHE A 7 -29.59 -17.78 -19.60
CA PHE A 7 -28.19 -18.05 -19.29
C PHE A 7 -27.36 -16.77 -19.10
N VAL A 8 -27.63 -15.70 -19.84
CA VAL A 8 -26.88 -14.43 -19.70
C VAL A 8 -26.98 -13.84 -18.29
N PRO A 9 -28.16 -13.68 -17.66
CA PRO A 9 -28.24 -13.16 -16.30
C PRO A 9 -27.64 -14.10 -15.25
N ILE A 10 -27.68 -15.42 -15.45
CA ILE A 10 -27.07 -16.39 -14.55
C ILE A 10 -25.53 -16.28 -14.60
N ILE A 11 -24.97 -16.15 -15.79
CA ILE A 11 -23.52 -15.96 -15.97
C ILE A 11 -23.07 -14.62 -15.36
N LEU A 12 -23.83 -13.54 -15.56
CA LEU A 12 -23.55 -12.23 -14.97
C LEU A 12 -23.60 -12.30 -13.43
N LEU A 13 -24.59 -12.97 -12.86
CA LEU A 13 -24.70 -13.17 -11.42
C LEU A 13 -23.54 -14.02 -10.88
N ALA A 14 -23.17 -15.10 -11.58
CA ALA A 14 -22.03 -15.94 -11.19
C ALA A 14 -20.70 -15.15 -11.23
N LEU A 15 -20.50 -14.27 -12.23
CA LEU A 15 -19.34 -13.41 -12.32
C LEU A 15 -19.27 -12.39 -11.17
N THR A 16 -20.40 -11.78 -10.79
CA THR A 16 -20.41 -10.83 -9.65
C THR A 16 -20.07 -11.52 -8.33
N VAL A 17 -20.54 -12.74 -8.11
CA VAL A 17 -20.20 -13.51 -6.90
C VAL A 17 -18.72 -13.93 -6.90
N TYR A 18 -18.17 -14.29 -8.06
CA TYR A 18 -16.77 -14.72 -8.19
C TYR A 18 -15.76 -13.60 -7.91
N TYR A 19 -16.09 -12.35 -8.28
CA TYR A 19 -15.22 -11.17 -8.08
C TYR A 19 -15.46 -10.43 -6.74
N CYS A 20 -16.38 -10.89 -5.90
CA CYS A 20 -16.53 -10.39 -4.54
C CYS A 20 -15.45 -10.95 -3.64
N SER A 21 -14.61 -10.07 -3.09
CA SER A 21 -13.66 -10.39 -2.03
C SER A 21 -14.06 -9.69 -0.73
N THR A 22 -13.65 -10.26 0.40
CA THR A 22 -13.87 -9.64 1.71
C THR A 22 -12.58 -9.00 2.20
N VAL A 23 -12.65 -7.74 2.64
CA VAL A 23 -11.50 -7.06 3.26
C VAL A 23 -11.22 -7.72 4.61
N PRO A 24 -10.04 -8.31 4.81
CA PRO A 24 -9.77 -9.20 5.95
C PRO A 24 -9.96 -8.53 7.33
N ILE A 25 -9.60 -7.25 7.46
CA ILE A 25 -9.63 -6.54 8.74
C ILE A 25 -11.04 -6.01 9.06
N THR A 26 -11.74 -5.48 8.05
CA THR A 26 -13.03 -4.80 8.26
C THR A 26 -14.24 -5.71 7.99
N GLY A 27 -14.04 -6.88 7.39
CA GLY A 27 -15.11 -7.79 6.97
C GLY A 27 -16.01 -7.24 5.85
N ARG A 28 -15.66 -6.10 5.25
CA ARG A 28 -16.46 -5.49 4.19
C ARG A 28 -16.27 -6.21 2.88
N SER A 29 -17.37 -6.50 2.18
CA SER A 29 -17.29 -7.01 0.81
C SER A 29 -16.92 -5.92 -0.17
N GLN A 30 -16.02 -6.23 -1.09
CA GLN A 30 -15.62 -5.35 -2.18
C GLN A 30 -15.54 -6.12 -3.49
N LEU A 31 -15.78 -5.43 -4.60
CA LEU A 31 -15.54 -5.96 -5.94
C LEU A 31 -14.07 -5.76 -6.28
N SER A 32 -13.31 -6.87 -6.38
CA SER A 32 -11.90 -6.84 -6.75
C SER A 32 -11.73 -7.36 -8.18
N LEU A 33 -11.53 -6.44 -9.13
CA LEU A 33 -11.37 -6.78 -10.55
C LEU A 33 -9.92 -7.03 -10.94
N VAL A 34 -8.98 -6.56 -10.13
CA VAL A 34 -7.54 -6.71 -10.37
C VAL A 34 -6.93 -7.57 -9.27
N PRO A 35 -6.22 -8.65 -9.59
CA PRO A 35 -5.50 -9.45 -8.60
C PRO A 35 -4.45 -8.62 -7.85
N ALA A 36 -4.25 -8.89 -6.55
CA ALA A 36 -3.26 -8.17 -5.73
C ALA A 36 -1.83 -8.28 -6.30
N SER A 37 -1.48 -9.42 -6.88
CA SER A 37 -0.18 -9.63 -7.53
C SER A 37 0.05 -8.70 -8.73
N GLU A 38 -0.99 -8.45 -9.52
CA GLU A 38 -0.92 -7.53 -10.65
C GLU A 38 -0.83 -6.08 -10.17
N MET A 39 -1.62 -5.71 -9.15
CA MET A 39 -1.53 -4.41 -8.49
C MET A 39 -0.13 -4.14 -7.94
N ASN A 40 0.48 -5.11 -7.26
CA ASN A 40 1.85 -4.99 -6.75
C ASN A 40 2.86 -4.80 -7.89
N THR A 41 2.72 -5.55 -8.99
CA THR A 41 3.60 -5.42 -10.16
C THR A 41 3.52 -4.02 -10.77
N MET A 42 2.32 -3.51 -10.98
CA MET A 42 2.09 -2.15 -11.51
C MET A 42 2.65 -1.09 -10.55
N SER A 43 2.40 -1.26 -9.24
CA SER A 43 2.92 -0.39 -8.20
C SER A 43 4.45 -0.32 -8.25
N PHE A 44 5.13 -1.45 -8.33
CA PHE A 44 6.60 -1.50 -8.34
C PHE A 44 7.19 -0.81 -9.58
N GLN A 45 6.54 -0.97 -10.73
CA GLN A 45 6.94 -0.28 -11.95
C GLN A 45 6.77 1.24 -11.82
N GLN A 46 5.59 1.70 -11.38
CA GLN A 46 5.30 3.12 -11.20
C GLN A 46 6.20 3.75 -10.14
N TYR A 47 6.42 3.06 -9.03
CA TYR A 47 7.32 3.51 -7.97
C TYR A 47 8.77 3.67 -8.49
N GLY A 48 9.27 2.68 -9.24
CA GLY A 48 10.60 2.76 -9.85
C GLY A 48 10.74 3.92 -10.83
N GLU A 49 9.72 4.17 -11.66
CA GLU A 49 9.72 5.35 -12.57
C GLU A 49 9.65 6.67 -11.79
N PHE A 50 8.85 6.73 -10.75
CA PHE A 50 8.79 7.91 -9.87
C PHE A 50 10.15 8.22 -9.24
N LEU A 51 10.83 7.22 -8.69
CA LEU A 51 12.15 7.42 -8.06
C LEU A 51 13.22 7.88 -9.05
N LYS A 52 13.19 7.40 -10.30
CA LYS A 52 14.12 7.86 -11.35
C LYS A 52 13.96 9.34 -11.69
N GLN A 53 12.75 9.88 -11.54
CA GLN A 53 12.40 11.26 -11.84
C GLN A 53 12.50 12.17 -10.62
N SER A 54 12.68 11.59 -9.43
CA SER A 54 12.69 12.30 -8.16
C SER A 54 14.12 12.50 -7.65
N LYS A 55 14.34 13.59 -6.92
CA LYS A 55 15.58 13.81 -6.20
C LYS A 55 15.47 13.16 -4.82
N LEU A 56 16.13 12.03 -4.63
CA LEU A 56 16.23 11.41 -3.32
C LEU A 56 17.04 12.28 -2.35
N SER A 57 16.58 12.35 -1.10
CA SER A 57 17.29 13.09 -0.07
C SER A 57 18.63 12.44 0.26
N SER A 58 19.67 13.27 0.35
CA SER A 58 21.01 12.90 0.82
C SER A 58 21.18 13.17 2.33
N ASN A 59 20.18 13.77 3.00
CA ASN A 59 20.21 13.99 4.44
C ASN A 59 20.09 12.66 5.17
N LYS A 60 21.22 12.17 5.66
CA LYS A 60 21.31 10.88 6.33
C LYS A 60 20.40 10.80 7.57
N SER A 61 20.25 11.88 8.32
CA SER A 61 19.40 11.93 9.52
C SER A 61 17.93 11.66 9.17
N ASP A 62 17.42 12.32 8.13
CA ASP A 62 16.03 12.18 7.67
C ASP A 62 15.79 10.77 7.10
N VAL A 63 16.72 10.30 6.26
CA VAL A 63 16.63 8.96 5.67
C VAL A 63 16.65 7.87 6.73
N ASP A 64 17.56 7.96 7.69
CA ASP A 64 17.66 6.98 8.79
C ASP A 64 16.41 7.00 9.69
N MET A 65 15.87 8.21 9.96
CA MET A 65 14.63 8.38 10.72
C MET A 65 13.44 7.72 10.01
N VAL A 66 13.23 8.04 8.74
CA VAL A 66 12.11 7.47 7.95
C VAL A 66 12.22 5.95 7.83
N ARG A 67 13.41 5.42 7.58
CA ARG A 67 13.63 3.97 7.52
C ARG A 67 13.42 3.28 8.86
N ARG A 68 13.81 3.89 9.96
CA ARG A 68 13.61 3.35 11.32
C ARG A 68 12.13 3.32 11.67
N VAL A 69 11.41 4.41 11.46
CA VAL A 69 9.96 4.48 11.69
C VAL A 69 9.22 3.51 10.79
N GLY A 70 9.51 3.51 9.49
CA GLY A 70 8.90 2.59 8.52
C GLY A 70 9.14 1.13 8.87
N GLY A 71 10.36 0.77 9.26
CA GLY A 71 10.68 -0.59 9.70
C GLY A 71 9.97 -1.00 11.01
N ASN A 72 9.67 -0.05 11.89
CA ASN A 72 8.85 -0.30 13.08
C ASN A 72 7.40 -0.58 12.70
N ILE A 73 6.83 0.21 11.79
CA ILE A 73 5.46 0.02 11.29
C ILE A 73 5.36 -1.31 10.54
N GLN A 74 6.30 -1.61 9.64
CA GLN A 74 6.36 -2.90 8.94
C GLN A 74 6.29 -4.07 9.91
N ARG A 75 7.14 -4.09 10.95
CA ARG A 75 7.12 -5.17 11.96
C ARG A 75 5.79 -5.25 12.70
N ALA A 76 5.17 -4.12 13.01
CA ALA A 76 3.86 -4.09 13.66
C ALA A 76 2.78 -4.69 12.75
N VAL A 77 2.76 -4.33 11.46
CA VAL A 77 1.85 -4.88 10.45
C VAL A 77 2.05 -6.38 10.31
N GLU A 78 3.29 -6.84 10.08
CA GLU A 78 3.60 -8.26 9.90
C GLU A 78 3.21 -9.08 11.14
N THR A 79 3.45 -8.54 12.35
CA THR A 79 3.07 -9.18 13.62
C THR A 79 1.55 -9.29 13.75
N TYR A 80 0.82 -8.20 13.48
CA TYR A 80 -0.64 -8.18 13.54
C TYR A 80 -1.26 -9.18 12.56
N PHE A 81 -0.80 -9.21 11.32
CA PHE A 81 -1.29 -10.13 10.30
C PHE A 81 -0.99 -11.59 10.65
N ALA A 82 0.20 -11.87 11.21
CA ALA A 82 0.55 -13.22 11.67
C ALA A 82 -0.34 -13.68 12.83
N GLN A 83 -0.59 -12.81 13.82
CA GLN A 83 -1.45 -13.14 14.97
C GLN A 83 -2.91 -13.37 14.59
N ASN A 84 -3.37 -12.80 13.47
CA ASN A 84 -4.74 -12.94 12.97
C ASN A 84 -4.88 -13.97 11.84
N ASN A 85 -3.85 -14.76 11.55
CA ASN A 85 -3.81 -15.73 10.44
C ASN A 85 -4.02 -15.09 9.06
N LEU A 86 -3.59 -13.83 8.87
CA LEU A 86 -3.73 -13.04 7.66
C LEU A 86 -2.40 -12.87 6.90
N SER A 87 -1.35 -13.63 7.23
CA SER A 87 -0.02 -13.48 6.59
C SER A 87 -0.03 -13.60 5.07
N GLN A 88 -1.00 -14.30 4.51
CA GLN A 88 -1.19 -14.44 3.06
C GLN A 88 -1.50 -13.09 2.39
N GLU A 89 -2.13 -12.15 3.08
CA GLU A 89 -2.48 -10.82 2.57
C GLU A 89 -1.24 -9.95 2.30
N LEU A 90 -0.11 -10.29 2.97
CA LEU A 90 1.18 -9.62 2.75
C LEU A 90 2.05 -10.33 1.71
N GLN A 91 1.50 -11.34 1.04
CA GLN A 91 2.25 -12.06 0.00
C GLN A 91 2.57 -11.10 -1.16
N GLY A 92 3.84 -11.08 -1.57
CA GLY A 92 4.31 -10.20 -2.63
C GLY A 92 4.61 -8.76 -2.18
N TYR A 93 4.50 -8.45 -0.88
CA TYR A 93 5.00 -7.17 -0.35
C TYR A 93 6.53 -7.10 -0.45
N ALA A 94 7.03 -5.95 -0.83
CA ALA A 94 8.46 -5.65 -0.92
C ALA A 94 8.70 -4.24 -0.35
N TRP A 95 8.65 -4.15 0.99
CA TRP A 95 8.73 -2.90 1.74
C TRP A 95 9.93 -2.05 1.34
N GLU A 96 9.69 -0.78 1.10
CA GLU A 96 10.72 0.18 0.76
C GLU A 96 10.31 1.57 1.23
N PHE A 97 11.25 2.28 1.87
CA PHE A 97 11.03 3.60 2.46
C PHE A 97 12.05 4.58 1.90
N ASN A 98 11.58 5.55 1.13
CA ASN A 98 12.43 6.57 0.53
C ASN A 98 12.01 7.97 0.94
N VAL A 99 12.99 8.87 1.02
CA VAL A 99 12.79 10.31 1.26
C VAL A 99 13.09 11.04 -0.03
N VAL A 100 12.15 11.85 -0.48
CA VAL A 100 12.27 12.68 -1.69
C VAL A 100 12.37 14.15 -1.30
N GLU A 101 13.33 14.87 -1.88
CA GLU A 101 13.44 16.32 -1.72
C GLU A 101 12.30 17.02 -2.44
N SER A 102 11.36 17.56 -1.67
CA SER A 102 10.22 18.35 -2.12
C SER A 102 9.74 19.25 -1.00
N GLU A 103 9.31 20.46 -1.33
CA GLU A 103 8.66 21.38 -0.38
C GLU A 103 7.20 20.99 -0.08
N GLU A 104 6.65 20.07 -0.85
CA GLU A 104 5.29 19.57 -0.64
C GLU A 104 5.16 18.86 0.71
N VAL A 105 4.12 19.22 1.47
CA VAL A 105 3.79 18.57 2.76
C VAL A 105 3.00 17.31 2.48
N ASN A 106 3.71 16.23 2.18
CA ASN A 106 3.08 14.98 1.75
C ASN A 106 3.91 13.73 2.12
N ALA A 107 3.20 12.61 2.24
CA ALA A 107 3.72 11.26 2.24
C ALA A 107 2.69 10.36 1.57
N TRP A 108 3.08 9.20 1.04
CA TRP A 108 2.16 8.26 0.44
C TRP A 108 2.72 6.84 0.42
N CYS A 109 1.81 5.86 0.32
CA CYS A 109 2.15 4.46 0.17
C CYS A 109 1.43 3.86 -1.04
N MET A 110 2.17 3.11 -1.86
CA MET A 110 1.60 2.29 -2.93
C MET A 110 1.46 0.82 -2.48
N PRO A 111 0.58 0.03 -3.14
CA PRO A 111 0.45 -1.40 -2.89
C PRO A 111 1.79 -2.12 -2.87
N GLY A 112 1.93 -3.10 -1.99
CA GLY A 112 3.18 -3.85 -1.82
C GLY A 112 4.20 -3.17 -0.91
N GLY A 113 3.82 -2.10 -0.17
CA GLY A 113 4.65 -1.47 0.86
C GLY A 113 5.69 -0.48 0.32
N LYS A 114 5.41 0.20 -0.79
CA LYS A 114 6.26 1.23 -1.39
C LYS A 114 5.91 2.60 -0.84
N VAL A 115 6.74 3.12 0.06
CA VAL A 115 6.48 4.36 0.82
C VAL A 115 7.44 5.47 0.42
N VAL A 116 6.88 6.65 0.23
CA VAL A 116 7.64 7.89 0.03
C VAL A 116 7.22 8.93 1.07
N VAL A 117 8.21 9.58 1.63
CA VAL A 117 8.05 10.74 2.53
C VAL A 117 8.75 11.92 1.88
N TYR A 118 8.06 13.05 1.71
CA TYR A 118 8.67 14.27 1.20
C TYR A 118 9.34 15.06 2.33
N THR A 119 10.46 15.71 2.04
CA THR A 119 11.17 16.51 3.05
C THR A 119 10.30 17.61 3.64
N GLY A 120 9.34 18.16 2.87
CA GLY A 120 8.44 19.21 3.33
C GLY A 120 7.51 18.83 4.48
N ILE A 121 7.24 17.52 4.69
CA ILE A 121 6.39 17.08 5.81
C ILE A 121 7.18 16.95 7.13
N LEU A 122 8.49 16.75 7.07
CA LEU A 122 9.31 16.45 8.25
C LEU A 122 9.28 17.58 9.32
N PRO A 123 9.32 18.87 8.97
CA PRO A 123 9.14 19.93 9.96
C PRO A 123 7.76 19.92 10.64
N ILE A 124 6.73 19.42 9.95
CA ILE A 124 5.36 19.34 10.47
C ILE A 124 5.22 18.17 11.44
N THR A 125 5.82 17.02 11.11
CA THR A 125 5.82 15.84 11.98
C THR A 125 6.68 16.04 13.23
N ARG A 126 7.70 16.89 13.18
CA ARG A 126 8.63 17.28 14.24
C ARG A 126 9.57 16.18 14.72
N ASP A 127 9.04 15.00 14.99
CA ASP A 127 9.78 13.85 15.55
C ASP A 127 9.29 12.52 14.99
N GLU A 128 9.90 11.42 15.46
CA GLU A 128 9.53 10.07 15.04
C GLU A 128 8.09 9.70 15.39
N THR A 129 7.53 10.25 16.47
CA THR A 129 6.15 9.96 16.88
C THR A 129 5.16 10.57 15.89
N GLY A 130 5.36 11.86 15.57
CA GLY A 130 4.53 12.52 14.55
C GLY A 130 4.69 11.89 13.17
N LEU A 131 5.91 11.51 12.79
CA LEU A 131 6.17 10.80 11.54
C LEU A 131 5.48 9.43 11.53
N ALA A 132 5.50 8.68 12.64
CA ALA A 132 4.83 7.39 12.75
C ALA A 132 3.30 7.50 12.60
N VAL A 133 2.69 8.59 13.09
CA VAL A 133 1.26 8.85 12.90
C VAL A 133 0.94 9.03 11.42
N VAL A 134 1.72 9.85 10.70
CA VAL A 134 1.52 10.07 9.26
C VAL A 134 1.76 8.78 8.48
N MET A 135 2.92 8.14 8.64
CA MET A 135 3.23 6.92 7.91
C MET A 135 2.27 5.76 8.20
N GLY A 136 1.80 5.65 9.46
CA GLY A 136 0.81 4.63 9.85
C GLY A 136 -0.59 4.91 9.31
N HIS A 137 -0.90 6.16 8.93
CA HIS A 137 -2.12 6.51 8.22
C HIS A 137 -2.05 6.11 6.73
N GLU A 138 -0.87 6.25 6.12
CA GLU A 138 -0.67 5.94 4.69
C GLU A 138 -0.54 4.43 4.42
N ILE A 139 -0.06 3.66 5.37
CA ILE A 139 0.15 2.20 5.27
C ILE A 139 -1.10 1.43 5.70
#